data_313aae992151eaa12a747db97b0423d6
#
_entry.id   313aae992151eaa12a747db97b0423d6
#
_cell.length_a   1.000
_cell.length_b   1.000
_cell.length_c   1.000
_cell.angle_alpha   90.00
_cell.angle_beta   90.00
_cell.angle_gamma   90.00
#
_symmetry.space_group_name_H-M   'P 1'
#
loop_
_entity.id
_entity.type
_entity.pdbx_description
1 polymer ?
#
loop_
_entity_poly.entity_id
_entity_poly.type
_entity_poly.pdbx_seq_one_letter_code
_entity_poly.pdbx_strand_id
1 'polypeptide(L)'
;MKHLIIIRGIPGSGKSTFSDKLLEQIPNSMHVESDMFFMKDGKYEWSADKLYIAHNWCFNKTFNLFEIYDTVIVSNTFTTQKELKPYLKKAAELDIPVIIVRMKNNFKNVHNVPDDTLLKMQQRFVPVDGELVCDAYTEDYVLKLIKGKTNE
;
A
#
# COMPACT_ATOMS: atom_id res chain seq x y z
N MET A 1 -5.25 -17.66 7.36
CA MET A 1 -4.39 -16.72 8.10
C MET A 1 -4.44 -15.35 7.47
N LYS A 2 -4.54 -14.30 8.29
CA LYS A 2 -4.62 -12.93 7.78
C LYS A 2 -3.24 -12.35 7.50
N HIS A 3 -3.14 -11.48 6.51
CA HIS A 3 -1.91 -10.76 6.17
C HIS A 3 -2.24 -9.34 5.74
N LEU A 4 -1.45 -8.39 6.20
CA LEU A 4 -1.49 -7.02 5.71
C LEU A 4 -0.27 -6.79 4.81
N ILE A 5 -0.51 -6.39 3.57
CA ILE A 5 0.57 -6.05 2.64
C ILE A 5 0.53 -4.54 2.44
N ILE A 6 1.63 -3.87 2.78
CA ILE A 6 1.77 -2.43 2.61
C ILE A 6 2.67 -2.17 1.41
N ILE A 7 2.14 -1.48 0.40
CA ILE A 7 2.90 -1.09 -0.78
C ILE A 7 3.14 0.42 -0.69
N ARG A 8 4.41 0.82 -0.67
CA ARG A 8 4.79 2.21 -0.52
C ARG A 8 5.67 2.68 -1.67
N GLY A 9 5.53 3.94 -2.04
CA GLY A 9 6.30 4.54 -3.14
C GLY A 9 5.72 5.88 -3.55
N ILE A 10 6.51 6.70 -4.24
CA ILE A 10 6.05 7.98 -4.76
C ILE A 10 5.02 7.77 -5.89
N PRO A 11 4.25 8.81 -6.23
CA PRO A 11 3.32 8.70 -7.38
C PRO A 11 4.04 8.26 -8.65
N GLY A 12 3.41 7.36 -9.40
CA GLY A 12 3.99 6.85 -10.65
C GLY A 12 5.02 5.74 -10.48
N SER A 13 5.26 5.25 -9.26
CA SER A 13 6.25 4.21 -9.01
C SER A 13 5.75 2.78 -9.31
N GLY A 14 4.50 2.63 -9.72
CA GLY A 14 3.95 1.32 -10.07
C GLY A 14 3.19 0.62 -8.94
N LYS A 15 2.85 1.33 -7.87
CA LYS A 15 2.14 0.76 -6.72
C LYS A 15 0.83 0.07 -7.11
N SER A 16 -0.01 0.76 -7.88
CA SER A 16 -1.32 0.21 -8.27
C SER A 16 -1.16 -1.01 -9.16
N THR A 17 -0.22 -0.96 -10.10
CA THR A 17 0.05 -2.09 -11.00
C THR A 17 0.50 -3.31 -10.21
N PHE A 18 1.42 -3.12 -9.28
CA PHE A 18 1.92 -4.21 -8.45
C PHE A 18 0.82 -4.76 -7.54
N SER A 19 0.02 -3.88 -6.94
CA SER A 19 -1.11 -4.27 -6.09
C SER A 19 -2.13 -5.07 -6.88
N ASP A 20 -2.44 -4.67 -8.10
CA ASP A 20 -3.39 -5.39 -8.96
C ASP A 20 -2.90 -6.80 -9.28
N LYS A 21 -1.60 -6.96 -9.54
CA LYS A 21 -1.01 -8.27 -9.79
C LYS A 21 -1.15 -9.20 -8.59
N LEU A 22 -0.90 -8.67 -7.39
CA LEU A 22 -1.07 -9.45 -6.16
C LEU A 22 -2.55 -9.80 -5.95
N LEU A 23 -3.43 -8.85 -6.16
CA LEU A 23 -4.86 -9.04 -5.97
C LEU A 23 -5.40 -10.17 -6.85
N GLU A 24 -4.93 -10.27 -8.09
CA GLU A 24 -5.33 -11.34 -9.00
C GLU A 24 -4.89 -12.73 -8.55
N GLN A 25 -3.79 -12.81 -7.82
CA GLN A 25 -3.17 -14.08 -7.46
C GLN A 25 -3.41 -14.53 -6.04
N ILE A 26 -3.83 -13.62 -5.16
CA ILE A 26 -4.10 -13.94 -3.75
C ILE A 26 -5.61 -14.10 -3.57
N PRO A 27 -6.08 -15.33 -3.26
CA PRO A 27 -7.52 -15.52 -3.04
C PRO A 27 -7.98 -14.79 -1.79
N ASN A 28 -9.24 -14.37 -1.81
CA ASN A 28 -9.87 -13.67 -0.68
C ASN A 28 -9.08 -12.46 -0.22
N SER A 29 -8.70 -11.62 -1.18
CA SER A 29 -7.92 -10.41 -0.94
C SER A 29 -8.64 -9.17 -1.45
N MET A 30 -8.26 -8.01 -0.93
CA MET A 30 -8.81 -6.72 -1.34
C MET A 30 -7.73 -5.65 -1.25
N HIS A 31 -7.81 -4.67 -2.15
CA HIS A 31 -6.89 -3.55 -2.23
C HIS A 31 -7.60 -2.26 -1.82
N VAL A 32 -6.89 -1.41 -1.08
CA VAL A 32 -7.38 -0.09 -0.69
C VAL A 32 -6.24 0.92 -0.76
N GLU A 33 -6.57 2.14 -1.17
CA GLU A 33 -5.64 3.27 -1.16
C GLU A 33 -6.41 4.56 -0.87
N SER A 34 -5.72 5.56 -0.34
CA SER A 34 -6.35 6.81 0.07
C SER A 34 -7.04 7.53 -1.07
N ASP A 35 -6.49 7.44 -2.28
CA ASP A 35 -7.08 8.07 -3.46
C ASP A 35 -8.49 7.57 -3.78
N MET A 36 -8.84 6.38 -3.36
CA MET A 36 -10.18 5.83 -3.56
C MET A 36 -11.26 6.66 -2.87
N PHE A 37 -10.89 7.37 -1.81
CA PHE A 37 -11.80 8.27 -1.11
C PHE A 37 -12.35 9.37 -2.03
N PHE A 38 -11.53 9.80 -3.00
CA PHE A 38 -11.88 10.89 -3.91
C PHE A 38 -12.69 10.45 -5.11
N MET A 39 -12.96 9.15 -5.25
CA MET A 39 -13.81 8.64 -6.32
C MET A 39 -15.27 8.79 -5.92
N LYS A 40 -16.04 9.56 -6.70
CA LYS A 40 -17.48 9.78 -6.49
C LYS A 40 -18.20 9.63 -7.82
N ASP A 41 -19.17 8.74 -7.86
CA ASP A 41 -20.00 8.52 -9.05
C ASP A 41 -19.16 8.31 -10.32
N GLY A 42 -18.06 7.56 -10.19
CA GLY A 42 -17.16 7.28 -11.31
C GLY A 42 -16.20 8.42 -11.66
N LYS A 43 -16.20 9.51 -10.89
CA LYS A 43 -15.31 10.66 -11.11
C LYS A 43 -14.31 10.82 -9.98
N TYR A 44 -13.08 11.17 -10.34
CA TYR A 44 -12.02 11.47 -9.39
C TYR A 44 -12.08 12.95 -9.02
N GLU A 45 -12.42 13.24 -7.77
CA GLU A 45 -12.57 14.61 -7.26
C GLU A 45 -11.58 14.88 -6.12
N TRP A 46 -10.29 15.02 -6.48
CA TRP A 46 -9.25 15.27 -5.49
C TRP A 46 -9.38 16.66 -4.87
N SER A 47 -9.11 16.74 -3.57
CA SER A 47 -9.14 18.00 -2.82
C SER A 47 -8.08 17.95 -1.73
N ALA A 48 -7.16 18.93 -1.73
CA ALA A 48 -6.05 18.98 -0.78
C ALA A 48 -6.52 19.11 0.68
N ASP A 49 -7.60 19.84 0.91
CA ASP A 49 -8.15 20.05 2.26
C ASP A 49 -8.82 18.80 2.83
N LYS A 50 -9.13 17.82 1.99
CA LYS A 50 -9.72 16.54 2.41
C LYS A 50 -8.70 15.40 2.49
N LEU A 51 -7.43 15.67 2.26
CA LEU A 51 -6.40 14.64 2.26
C LEU A 51 -6.30 13.94 3.61
N TYR A 52 -6.40 14.68 4.70
CA TYR A 52 -6.42 14.12 6.04
C TYR A 52 -7.59 13.15 6.24
N ILE A 53 -8.77 13.53 5.75
CA ILE A 53 -9.96 12.68 5.82
C ILE A 53 -9.76 11.41 4.99
N ALA A 54 -9.16 11.54 3.81
CA ALA A 54 -8.89 10.41 2.94
C ALA A 54 -7.95 9.40 3.59
N HIS A 55 -6.90 9.87 4.27
CA HIS A 55 -5.97 8.99 4.98
C HIS A 55 -6.63 8.28 6.16
N ASN A 56 -7.46 8.98 6.91
CA ASN A 56 -8.22 8.36 8.01
C ASN A 56 -9.21 7.33 7.48
N TRP A 57 -9.90 7.65 6.40
CA TRP A 57 -10.81 6.70 5.75
C TRP A 57 -10.07 5.44 5.32
N CYS A 58 -8.90 5.60 4.70
CA CYS A 58 -8.09 4.48 4.23
C CYS A 58 -7.65 3.58 5.38
N PHE A 59 -7.18 4.18 6.47
CA PHE A 59 -6.76 3.44 7.66
C PHE A 59 -7.92 2.59 8.22
N ASN A 60 -9.07 3.20 8.42
CA ASN A 60 -10.24 2.50 8.96
C ASN A 60 -10.74 1.43 7.99
N LYS A 61 -10.78 1.74 6.71
CA LYS A 61 -11.21 0.79 5.68
C LYS A 61 -10.28 -0.43 5.63
N THR A 62 -8.98 -0.21 5.74
CA THR A 62 -7.98 -1.29 5.72
C THR A 62 -8.32 -2.34 6.77
N PHE A 63 -8.53 -1.94 8.01
CA PHE A 63 -8.76 -2.91 9.09
C PHE A 63 -10.18 -3.45 9.12
N ASN A 64 -11.16 -2.66 8.67
CA ASN A 64 -12.54 -3.16 8.53
C ASN A 64 -12.63 -4.27 7.47
N LEU A 65 -11.82 -4.21 6.42
CA LEU A 65 -11.81 -5.23 5.38
C LEU A 65 -11.39 -6.60 5.89
N PHE A 66 -10.66 -6.67 6.98
CA PHE A 66 -10.27 -7.97 7.57
C PHE A 66 -11.45 -8.75 8.15
N GLU A 67 -12.61 -8.14 8.29
CA GLU A 67 -13.82 -8.87 8.67
C GLU A 67 -14.32 -9.76 7.54
N ILE A 68 -13.93 -9.46 6.30
CA ILE A 68 -14.40 -10.15 5.09
C ILE A 68 -13.26 -10.89 4.39
N TYR A 69 -12.08 -10.28 4.36
CA TYR A 69 -10.94 -10.77 3.57
C TYR A 69 -9.80 -11.25 4.47
N ASP A 70 -9.10 -12.26 4.00
CA ASP A 70 -7.91 -12.78 4.70
C ASP A 70 -6.68 -11.92 4.44
N THR A 71 -6.57 -11.31 3.27
CA THR A 71 -5.44 -10.47 2.91
C THR A 71 -5.94 -9.11 2.45
N VAL A 72 -5.37 -8.06 3.03
CA VAL A 72 -5.64 -6.68 2.62
C VAL A 72 -4.35 -6.05 2.16
N ILE A 73 -4.39 -5.44 0.96
CA ILE A 73 -3.27 -4.73 0.36
C ILE A 73 -3.59 -3.24 0.46
N VAL A 74 -2.77 -2.50 1.20
CA VAL A 74 -2.91 -1.04 1.27
C VAL A 74 -1.73 -0.40 0.57
N SER A 75 -2.01 0.50 -0.38
CA SER A 75 -0.98 1.20 -1.11
C SER A 75 -1.17 2.72 -1.00
N ASN A 76 -0.14 3.38 -0.54
CA ASN A 76 -0.07 4.84 -0.43
C ASN A 76 1.39 5.24 -0.56
N THR A 77 1.67 6.54 -0.57
CA THR A 77 3.06 6.99 -0.65
C THR A 77 3.86 6.52 0.56
N PHE A 78 3.34 6.68 1.77
CA PHE A 78 4.01 6.25 3.00
C PHE A 78 5.48 6.69 3.03
N THR A 79 5.73 7.98 2.84
CA THR A 79 7.09 8.51 2.70
C THR A 79 7.93 8.36 3.95
N THR A 80 7.32 8.32 5.12
CA THR A 80 8.02 8.27 6.39
C THR A 80 7.49 7.16 7.29
N GLN A 81 8.28 6.79 8.30
CA GLN A 81 7.86 5.83 9.32
C GLN A 81 6.63 6.30 10.10
N LYS A 82 6.49 7.60 10.27
CA LYS A 82 5.35 8.18 10.97
C LYS A 82 4.02 7.82 10.30
N GLU A 83 4.01 7.80 8.97
CA GLU A 83 2.82 7.43 8.20
C GLU A 83 2.51 5.95 8.29
N LEU A 84 3.53 5.10 8.44
CA LEU A 84 3.37 3.65 8.58
C LEU A 84 2.96 3.23 9.99
N LYS A 85 3.40 3.96 10.99
CA LYS A 85 3.28 3.57 12.39
C LYS A 85 1.87 3.17 12.84
N PRO A 86 0.80 3.92 12.49
CA PRO A 86 -0.56 3.51 12.88
C PRO A 86 -0.95 2.13 12.33
N TYR A 87 -0.56 1.84 11.09
CA TYR A 87 -0.85 0.56 10.45
C TYR A 87 -0.11 -0.59 11.14
N LEU A 88 1.18 -0.39 11.42
CA LEU A 88 1.99 -1.41 12.08
C LEU A 88 1.50 -1.69 13.50
N LYS A 89 1.14 -0.63 14.22
CA LYS A 89 0.63 -0.76 15.58
C LYS A 89 -0.69 -1.52 15.61
N LYS A 90 -1.63 -1.16 14.74
CA LYS A 90 -2.95 -1.80 14.69
C LYS A 90 -2.82 -3.26 14.27
N ALA A 91 -1.98 -3.55 13.29
CA ALA A 91 -1.74 -4.93 12.84
C ALA A 91 -1.16 -5.78 13.98
N ALA A 92 -0.22 -5.23 14.75
CA ALA A 92 0.36 -5.92 15.90
C ALA A 92 -0.69 -6.20 16.98
N GLU A 93 -1.56 -5.24 17.26
CA GLU A 93 -2.66 -5.41 18.22
C GLU A 93 -3.61 -6.54 17.83
N LEU A 94 -3.79 -6.75 16.52
CA LEU A 94 -4.68 -7.76 15.97
C LEU A 94 -3.96 -9.06 15.60
N ASP A 95 -2.67 -9.15 15.88
CA ASP A 95 -1.81 -10.29 15.52
C ASP A 95 -1.83 -10.60 14.02
N ILE A 96 -1.84 -9.55 13.20
CA ILE A 96 -1.82 -9.68 11.74
C ILE A 96 -0.39 -9.46 11.25
N PRO A 97 0.23 -10.47 10.60
CA PRO A 97 1.55 -10.31 9.99
C PRO A 97 1.54 -9.23 8.90
N VAL A 98 2.62 -8.46 8.81
CA VAL A 98 2.75 -7.35 7.86
C VAL A 98 3.91 -7.62 6.91
N ILE A 99 3.67 -7.40 5.63
CA ILE A 99 4.69 -7.42 4.58
C ILE A 99 4.75 -6.00 4.00
N ILE A 100 5.93 -5.38 4.02
CA ILE A 100 6.11 -4.03 3.48
C ILE A 100 6.93 -4.12 2.20
N VAL A 101 6.40 -3.57 1.11
CA VAL A 101 7.10 -3.52 -0.17
C VAL A 101 7.28 -2.06 -0.58
N ARG A 102 8.53 -1.66 -0.81
CA ARG A 102 8.86 -0.34 -1.31
C ARG A 102 9.11 -0.40 -2.82
N MET A 103 8.37 0.40 -3.58
CA MET A 103 8.54 0.49 -5.02
C MET A 103 9.75 1.34 -5.38
N LYS A 104 10.42 1.01 -6.48
CA LYS A 104 11.51 1.85 -6.99
C LYS A 104 10.92 3.06 -7.72
N ASN A 105 11.65 4.19 -7.70
CA ASN A 105 11.16 5.48 -8.17
C ASN A 105 11.53 5.73 -9.64
N ASN A 106 11.24 4.80 -10.54
CA ASN A 106 11.66 4.90 -11.93
C ASN A 106 10.53 4.75 -12.95
N PHE A 107 9.29 4.99 -12.52
CA PHE A 107 8.13 4.93 -13.41
C PHE A 107 7.68 6.32 -13.82
N LYS A 108 6.90 6.40 -14.91
CA LYS A 108 6.32 7.65 -15.38
C LYS A 108 5.34 8.21 -14.37
N ASN A 109 5.33 9.54 -14.25
CA ASN A 109 4.35 10.25 -13.45
C ASN A 109 2.99 10.25 -14.18
N VAL A 110 2.11 9.33 -13.82
CA VAL A 110 0.79 9.19 -14.44
C VAL A 110 -0.31 9.96 -13.72
N HIS A 111 0.01 10.58 -12.58
CA HIS A 111 -0.95 11.33 -11.77
C HIS A 111 -0.82 12.85 -11.93
N ASN A 112 -0.02 13.31 -12.89
CA ASN A 112 0.23 14.74 -13.16
C ASN A 112 0.67 15.51 -11.92
N VAL A 113 1.44 14.88 -11.04
CA VAL A 113 2.01 15.54 -9.87
C VAL A 113 3.17 16.42 -10.36
N PRO A 114 3.28 17.69 -9.91
CA PRO A 114 4.39 18.55 -10.33
C PRO A 114 5.77 17.93 -10.01
N ASP A 115 6.74 18.13 -10.90
CA ASP A 115 8.07 17.54 -10.77
C ASP A 115 8.77 17.92 -9.47
N ASP A 116 8.63 19.18 -9.03
CA ASP A 116 9.22 19.63 -7.76
C ASP A 116 8.56 18.95 -6.55
N THR A 117 7.28 18.64 -6.63
CA THR A 117 6.57 17.88 -5.60
C THR A 117 7.11 16.46 -5.53
N LEU A 118 7.31 15.81 -6.69
CA LEU A 118 7.90 14.47 -6.76
C LEU A 118 9.31 14.47 -6.17
N LEU A 119 10.12 15.47 -6.50
CA LEU A 119 11.48 15.57 -5.98
C LEU A 119 11.49 15.70 -4.46
N LYS A 120 10.59 16.51 -3.90
CA LYS A 120 10.46 16.65 -2.45
C LYS A 120 10.04 15.35 -1.80
N MET A 121 9.13 14.60 -2.43
CA MET A 121 8.71 13.29 -1.93
C MET A 121 9.87 12.30 -1.94
N GLN A 122 10.66 12.27 -3.01
CA GLN A 122 11.85 11.41 -3.11
C GLN A 122 12.86 11.72 -2.01
N GLN A 123 13.10 13.00 -1.77
CA GLN A 123 14.05 13.45 -0.73
C GLN A 123 13.58 13.12 0.67
N ARG A 124 12.25 13.16 0.89
CA ARG A 124 11.63 12.87 2.18
C ARG A 124 11.46 11.37 2.42
N PHE A 125 11.53 10.57 1.36
CA PHE A 125 11.24 9.14 1.42
C PHE A 125 12.31 8.40 2.17
N VAL A 126 11.94 7.74 3.28
CA VAL A 126 12.88 7.10 4.19
C VAL A 126 12.75 5.57 4.10
N PRO A 127 13.85 4.84 3.92
CA PRO A 127 13.84 3.38 4.02
C PRO A 127 13.37 2.91 5.40
N VAL A 128 12.70 1.77 5.43
CA VAL A 128 12.17 1.17 6.66
C VAL A 128 12.77 -0.22 6.82
N ASP A 129 13.18 -0.56 8.04
CA ASP A 129 13.74 -1.88 8.33
C ASP A 129 12.73 -2.98 8.03
N GLY A 130 13.19 -4.05 7.40
CA GLY A 130 12.34 -5.20 7.10
C GLY A 130 11.51 -5.06 5.84
N GLU A 131 11.58 -3.93 5.13
CA GLU A 131 10.86 -3.79 3.88
C GLU A 131 11.54 -4.53 2.72
N LEU A 132 10.74 -4.99 1.77
CA LEU A 132 11.24 -5.56 0.53
C LEU A 132 11.33 -4.42 -0.50
N VAL A 133 12.46 -4.34 -1.21
CA VAL A 133 12.58 -3.39 -2.32
C VAL A 133 12.12 -4.12 -3.57
N CYS A 134 11.10 -3.59 -4.25
CA CYS A 134 10.46 -4.28 -5.36
C CYS A 134 11.41 -4.50 -6.54
N ASP A 135 11.49 -5.76 -6.98
CA ASP A 135 12.22 -6.17 -8.17
C ASP A 135 11.45 -7.30 -8.88
N ALA A 136 12.07 -7.95 -9.84
CA ALA A 136 11.41 -8.99 -10.63
C ALA A 136 11.00 -10.22 -9.81
N TYR A 137 11.55 -10.42 -8.64
CA TYR A 137 11.30 -11.59 -7.79
C TYR A 137 10.36 -11.31 -6.63
N THR A 138 10.03 -10.05 -6.36
CA THR A 138 9.26 -9.65 -5.18
C THR A 138 7.85 -10.23 -5.20
N GLU A 139 7.19 -10.22 -6.34
CA GLU A 139 5.84 -10.77 -6.47
C GLU A 139 5.80 -12.23 -6.02
N ASP A 140 6.69 -13.07 -6.56
CA ASP A 140 6.74 -14.49 -6.19
C ASP A 140 7.09 -14.68 -4.72
N TYR A 141 7.97 -13.86 -4.19
CA TYR A 141 8.37 -13.95 -2.80
C TYR A 141 7.19 -13.62 -1.86
N VAL A 142 6.45 -12.56 -2.16
CA VAL A 142 5.27 -12.18 -1.40
C VAL A 142 4.22 -13.29 -1.45
N LEU A 143 3.98 -13.86 -2.64
CA LEU A 143 3.03 -14.96 -2.79
C LEU A 143 3.42 -16.17 -1.95
N LYS A 144 4.70 -16.49 -1.88
CA LYS A 144 5.20 -17.57 -1.03
C LYS A 144 4.97 -17.29 0.45
N LEU A 145 5.20 -16.04 0.88
CA LEU A 145 4.95 -15.64 2.27
C LEU A 145 3.47 -15.78 2.64
N ILE A 146 2.57 -15.40 1.73
CA ILE A 146 1.13 -15.51 1.97
C ILE A 146 0.68 -16.98 2.04
N LYS A 147 1.19 -17.82 1.13
CA LYS A 147 0.89 -19.24 1.16
C LYS A 147 1.45 -19.92 2.42
N GLY A 148 2.45 -19.26 3.00
CA GLY A 148 3.04 -19.72 4.24
C GLY A 148 3.77 -21.05 4.11
N LYS A 149 3.90 -21.72 5.23
CA LYS A 149 4.62 -23.00 5.32
C LYS A 149 3.69 -24.19 5.19
N THR A 150 2.54 -23.99 4.56
CA THR A 150 1.49 -24.99 4.47
C THR A 150 1.89 -26.23 3.67
N ASN A 151 2.93 -26.13 2.87
CA ASN A 151 3.37 -27.20 1.97
C ASN A 151 4.61 -27.93 2.48
N GLU A 152 4.98 -27.70 3.70
CA GLU A 152 6.14 -28.34 4.30
C GLU A 152 5.75 -29.60 5.05
#